data_00e9ca6d46173fb685b27fb76e6216d5
#
_entry.id   00e9ca6d46173fb685b27fb76e6216d5
#
_cell.length_a   1.000
_cell.length_b   1.000
_cell.length_c   1.000
_cell.angle_alpha   90.00
_cell.angle_beta   90.00
_cell.angle_gamma   90.00
#
_symmetry.space_group_name_H-M   'P 1'
#
loop_
_entity.id
_entity.type
_entity.pdbx_description
1 polymer ?
#
loop_
_entity_poly.entity_id
_entity_poly.type
_entity_poly.pdbx_seq_one_letter_code
_entity_poly.pdbx_strand_id
1 'polypeptide(L)'
;MLGFTEKLPLEFEAAHVINSDISWIAVNSHKPRRAARFTLIVYSSEEYSEAHINDDRKTVMQHLMNETSNVIGHDVSIADYQNIHGWRYANNAKREYCQIFLDPDLKLAACGDWCLGGHIEGAFISAYNLINTMKECVL
;
A
#
# COMPACT_ATOMS: atom_id res chain seq x y z
N MET A 1 -7.53 -5.54 6.47
CA MET A 1 -8.89 -5.17 6.01
C MET A 1 -9.89 -5.68 7.03
N LEU A 2 -10.78 -4.82 7.48
CA LEU A 2 -11.82 -5.14 8.46
C LEU A 2 -13.19 -4.84 7.85
N GLY A 3 -14.17 -5.71 8.09
CA GLY A 3 -15.54 -5.53 7.64
C GLY A 3 -16.50 -5.63 8.82
N PHE A 4 -17.53 -4.79 8.81
CA PHE A 4 -18.47 -4.66 9.92
C PHE A 4 -19.92 -4.72 9.42
N THR A 5 -20.79 -5.33 10.18
CA THR A 5 -22.24 -5.29 9.94
C THR A 5 -22.79 -3.90 10.29
N GLU A 6 -22.31 -3.31 11.37
CA GLU A 6 -22.69 -1.97 11.80
C GLU A 6 -21.61 -0.95 11.46
N LYS A 7 -22.01 0.26 11.06
CA LYS A 7 -21.09 1.34 10.72
C LYS A 7 -20.47 1.92 11.99
N LEU A 8 -19.14 2.02 12.03
CA LEU A 8 -18.45 2.78 13.07
C LEU A 8 -18.66 4.29 12.84
N PRO A 9 -18.87 5.06 13.92
CA PRO A 9 -19.12 6.50 13.86
C PRO A 9 -17.81 7.29 13.64
N LEU A 10 -17.13 7.06 12.50
CA LEU A 10 -15.92 7.76 12.15
C LEU A 10 -16.24 9.03 11.37
N GLU A 11 -15.59 10.13 11.73
CA GLU A 11 -15.77 11.45 11.12
C GLU A 11 -14.82 11.73 9.96
N PHE A 12 -14.02 10.72 9.53
CA PHE A 12 -13.05 10.86 8.44
C PHE A 12 -13.28 9.79 7.36
N GLU A 13 -12.88 10.11 6.14
CA GLU A 13 -12.86 9.17 5.00
C GLU A 13 -11.54 8.41 4.95
N ALA A 14 -10.43 9.09 5.26
CA ALA A 14 -9.09 8.54 5.36
C ALA A 14 -8.23 9.41 6.30
N ALA A 15 -7.26 8.76 6.96
CA ALA A 15 -6.36 9.44 7.88
C ALA A 15 -4.94 8.89 7.72
N HIS A 16 -3.98 9.80 7.68
CA HIS A 16 -2.57 9.46 7.87
C HIS A 16 -2.27 9.44 9.37
N VAL A 17 -1.69 8.34 9.84
CA VAL A 17 -1.36 8.15 11.26
C VAL A 17 0.14 8.34 11.45
N ILE A 18 0.52 9.06 12.49
CA ILE A 18 1.91 9.32 12.85
C ILE A 18 2.20 8.79 14.25
N ASN A 19 3.43 8.40 14.51
CA ASN A 19 3.88 7.86 15.81
C ASN A 19 3.09 6.62 16.26
N SER A 20 2.79 5.72 15.32
CA SER A 20 2.08 4.45 15.57
C SER A 20 2.62 3.37 14.63
N ASP A 21 2.39 2.11 14.97
CA ASP A 21 2.65 0.97 14.09
C ASP A 21 1.71 0.90 12.88
N ILE A 22 0.74 1.81 12.84
CA ILE A 22 -0.16 2.04 11.70
C ILE A 22 0.25 3.34 11.01
N SER A 23 0.24 3.38 9.68
CA SER A 23 0.52 4.57 8.88
C SER A 23 -0.72 5.18 8.23
N TRP A 24 -1.74 4.36 7.92
CA TRP A 24 -2.90 4.80 7.17
C TRP A 24 -4.15 4.02 7.53
N ILE A 25 -5.27 4.73 7.63
CA ILE A 25 -6.61 4.14 7.77
C ILE A 25 -7.52 4.79 6.73
N ALA A 26 -8.34 3.99 6.05
CA ALA A 26 -9.36 4.50 5.13
C ALA A 26 -10.66 3.72 5.22
N VAL A 27 -11.78 4.44 5.14
CA VAL A 27 -13.12 3.88 5.01
C VAL A 27 -13.31 3.42 3.56
N ASN A 28 -13.00 2.14 3.30
CA ASN A 28 -12.96 1.61 1.94
C ASN A 28 -14.35 1.52 1.30
N SER A 29 -15.40 1.37 2.10
CA SER A 29 -16.80 1.36 1.63
C SER A 29 -17.28 2.69 1.07
N HIS A 30 -16.63 3.80 1.40
CA HIS A 30 -16.96 5.12 0.84
C HIS A 30 -16.38 5.39 -0.56
N LYS A 31 -15.50 4.51 -1.04
CA LYS A 31 -15.00 4.60 -2.42
C LYS A 31 -16.12 4.30 -3.43
N PRO A 32 -16.08 4.94 -4.61
CA PRO A 32 -17.08 4.70 -5.64
C PRO A 32 -17.22 3.21 -6.01
N ARG A 33 -18.46 2.77 -6.27
CA ARG A 33 -18.79 1.41 -6.72
C ARG A 33 -18.40 0.30 -5.74
N ARG A 34 -18.36 0.59 -4.44
CA ARG A 34 -18.19 -0.42 -3.39
C ARG A 34 -19.53 -0.89 -2.84
N ALA A 35 -19.54 -2.11 -2.27
CA ALA A 35 -20.71 -2.62 -1.57
C ALA A 35 -21.05 -1.77 -0.35
N ALA A 36 -22.32 -1.75 0.07
CA ALA A 36 -22.80 -0.94 1.17
C ALA A 36 -22.29 -1.34 2.57
N ARG A 37 -21.59 -2.48 2.69
CA ARG A 37 -21.05 -2.93 3.98
C ARG A 37 -19.88 -2.03 4.39
N PHE A 38 -19.88 -1.62 5.66
CA PHE A 38 -18.83 -0.80 6.21
C PHE A 38 -17.51 -1.57 6.29
N THR A 39 -16.47 -1.03 5.67
CA THR A 39 -15.15 -1.67 5.62
C THR A 39 -14.04 -0.66 5.82
N LEU A 40 -13.02 -1.07 6.60
CA LEU A 40 -11.78 -0.32 6.81
C LEU A 40 -10.62 -1.03 6.12
N ILE A 41 -9.74 -0.24 5.52
CA ILE A 41 -8.39 -0.64 5.15
C ILE A 41 -7.43 0.05 6.12
N VAL A 42 -6.55 -0.74 6.71
CA VAL A 42 -5.50 -0.27 7.61
C VAL A 42 -4.17 -0.71 7.02
N TYR A 43 -3.21 0.18 6.94
CA TYR A 43 -1.82 -0.12 6.58
C TYR A 43 -0.94 0.07 7.80
N SER A 44 -0.05 -0.89 8.04
CA SER A 44 1.03 -0.76 9.00
C SER A 44 2.05 0.29 8.55
N SER A 45 2.85 0.79 9.48
CA SER A 45 4.03 1.56 9.15
C SER A 45 5.06 0.68 8.43
N GLU A 46 5.97 1.31 7.69
CA GLU A 46 7.06 0.60 7.00
C GLU A 46 7.97 -0.08 8.03
N GLU A 47 8.33 0.64 9.08
CA GLU A 47 9.18 0.13 10.16
C GLU A 47 8.59 -1.12 10.83
N TYR A 48 7.31 -1.07 11.21
CA TYR A 48 6.63 -2.23 11.78
C TYR A 48 6.56 -3.39 10.77
N SER A 49 6.25 -3.10 9.51
CA SER A 49 6.14 -4.12 8.46
C SER A 49 7.47 -4.84 8.21
N GLU A 50 8.58 -4.11 8.15
CA GLU A 50 9.91 -4.69 7.96
C GLU A 50 10.31 -5.60 9.12
N ALA A 51 10.05 -5.15 10.35
CA ALA A 51 10.38 -5.92 11.55
C ALA A 51 9.56 -7.22 11.67
N HIS A 52 8.29 -7.21 11.22
CA HIS A 52 7.31 -8.27 11.48
C HIS A 52 6.82 -9.03 10.23
N ILE A 53 7.45 -8.83 9.07
CA ILE A 53 7.00 -9.45 7.79
C ILE A 53 7.01 -10.99 7.81
N ASN A 54 7.84 -11.59 8.64
CA ASN A 54 7.97 -13.05 8.79
C ASN A 54 7.22 -13.62 10.00
N ASP A 55 6.61 -12.77 10.81
CA ASP A 55 5.93 -13.18 12.03
C ASP A 55 4.58 -13.87 11.73
N ASP A 56 4.06 -14.53 12.75
CA ASP A 56 2.74 -15.17 12.66
C ASP A 56 1.67 -14.12 12.33
N ARG A 57 0.95 -14.36 11.23
CA ARG A 57 -0.06 -13.42 10.72
C ARG A 57 -1.19 -13.12 11.70
N LYS A 58 -1.54 -14.08 12.53
CA LYS A 58 -2.61 -13.90 13.54
C LYS A 58 -2.15 -12.95 14.63
N THR A 59 -0.91 -13.09 15.08
CA THR A 59 -0.29 -12.20 16.07
C THR A 59 -0.17 -10.78 15.53
N VAL A 60 0.35 -10.62 14.32
CA VAL A 60 0.45 -9.32 13.65
C VAL A 60 -0.93 -8.67 13.46
N MET A 61 -1.93 -9.44 13.02
CA MET A 61 -3.29 -8.94 12.86
C MET A 61 -3.88 -8.45 14.18
N GLN A 62 -3.73 -9.22 15.27
CA GLN A 62 -4.24 -8.82 16.58
C GLN A 62 -3.59 -7.54 17.08
N HIS A 63 -2.27 -7.40 16.90
CA HIS A 63 -1.55 -6.19 17.27
C HIS A 63 -2.05 -4.97 16.49
N LEU A 64 -2.12 -5.07 15.16
CA LEU A 64 -2.59 -3.96 14.31
C LEU A 64 -4.07 -3.60 14.56
N MET A 65 -4.90 -4.57 14.96
CA MET A 65 -6.29 -4.28 15.37
C MET A 65 -6.33 -3.51 16.70
N ASN A 66 -5.51 -3.88 17.67
CA ASN A 66 -5.40 -3.16 18.94
C ASN A 66 -4.93 -1.71 18.71
N GLU A 67 -3.87 -1.54 17.90
CA GLU A 67 -3.38 -0.22 17.51
C GLU A 67 -4.46 0.59 16.75
N THR A 68 -5.19 -0.05 15.85
CA THR A 68 -6.31 0.61 15.17
C THR A 68 -7.35 1.10 16.15
N SER A 69 -7.75 0.25 17.10
CA SER A 69 -8.73 0.62 18.14
C SER A 69 -8.27 1.82 18.95
N ASN A 70 -6.99 1.84 19.35
CA ASN A 70 -6.40 2.95 20.10
C ASN A 70 -6.43 4.27 19.31
N VAL A 71 -6.06 4.19 18.02
CA VAL A 71 -5.97 5.38 17.15
C VAL A 71 -7.33 5.98 16.85
N ILE A 72 -8.34 5.15 16.56
CA ILE A 72 -9.68 5.66 16.19
C ILE A 72 -10.62 5.83 17.36
N GLY A 73 -10.24 5.34 18.56
CA GLY A 73 -11.08 5.41 19.77
C GLY A 73 -12.32 4.49 19.74
N HIS A 74 -12.31 3.48 18.87
CA HIS A 74 -13.39 2.50 18.73
C HIS A 74 -12.83 1.08 18.66
N ASP A 75 -13.48 0.15 19.35
CA ASP A 75 -13.10 -1.26 19.32
C ASP A 75 -13.33 -1.87 17.94
N VAL A 76 -12.27 -2.27 17.25
CA VAL A 76 -12.35 -2.95 15.94
C VAL A 76 -12.32 -4.47 16.08
N SER A 77 -12.19 -5.03 17.28
CA SER A 77 -12.23 -6.47 17.50
C SER A 77 -13.59 -7.09 17.17
N ILE A 78 -14.64 -6.26 17.17
CA ILE A 78 -16.01 -6.61 16.78
C ILE A 78 -16.19 -6.81 15.27
N ALA A 79 -15.15 -6.63 14.46
CA ALA A 79 -15.24 -6.82 13.01
C ALA A 79 -15.65 -8.26 12.65
N ASP A 80 -16.73 -8.40 11.88
CA ASP A 80 -17.26 -9.68 11.40
C ASP A 80 -16.32 -10.35 10.37
N TYR A 81 -15.57 -9.54 9.67
CA TYR A 81 -14.57 -9.98 8.69
C TYR A 81 -13.22 -9.35 8.98
N GLN A 82 -12.20 -10.19 9.05
CA GLN A 82 -10.84 -9.78 9.32
C GLN A 82 -9.91 -10.50 8.33
N ASN A 83 -9.05 -9.74 7.65
CA ASN A 83 -8.06 -10.29 6.75
C ASN A 83 -6.78 -9.47 6.80
N ILE A 84 -5.64 -10.15 6.82
CA ILE A 84 -4.32 -9.55 6.74
C ILE A 84 -3.55 -10.08 5.54
N HIS A 85 -2.86 -9.19 4.85
CA HIS A 85 -1.98 -9.55 3.74
C HIS A 85 -0.67 -8.78 3.86
N GLY A 86 0.45 -9.48 3.75
CA GLY A 86 1.79 -8.88 3.73
C GLY A 86 2.31 -8.77 2.30
N TRP A 87 2.60 -7.56 1.87
CA TRP A 87 3.23 -7.26 0.58
C TRP A 87 4.72 -7.02 0.80
N ARG A 88 5.55 -8.05 0.59
CA ARG A 88 7.01 -7.98 0.82
C ARG A 88 7.70 -6.93 -0.05
N TYR A 89 7.17 -6.64 -1.22
CA TYR A 89 7.75 -5.74 -2.21
C TYR A 89 6.82 -4.58 -2.56
N ALA A 90 6.08 -4.07 -1.56
CA ALA A 90 5.12 -3.00 -1.77
C ALA A 90 5.79 -1.65 -2.01
N ASN A 91 6.93 -1.40 -1.36
CA ASN A 91 7.68 -0.16 -1.50
C ASN A 91 9.14 -0.45 -1.86
N ASN A 92 9.73 0.43 -2.64
CA ASN A 92 11.17 0.48 -2.84
C ASN A 92 11.77 1.50 -1.86
N ALA A 93 12.17 1.03 -0.67
CA ALA A 93 12.75 1.87 0.37
C ALA A 93 14.12 2.46 -0.03
N LYS A 94 14.86 1.77 -0.86
CA LYS A 94 16.12 2.25 -1.43
C LYS A 94 15.82 3.01 -2.71
N ARG A 95 15.69 4.31 -2.58
CA ARG A 95 15.58 5.25 -3.70
C ARG A 95 16.93 5.42 -4.44
N GLU A 96 17.53 4.36 -4.85
CA GLU A 96 18.46 4.43 -5.98
C GLU A 96 17.57 4.59 -7.20
N TYR A 97 17.49 5.82 -7.70
CA TYR A 97 16.78 6.12 -8.95
C TYR A 97 17.48 5.33 -10.06
N CYS A 98 17.05 4.09 -10.24
CA CYS A 98 17.41 3.32 -11.41
C CYS A 98 16.58 3.90 -12.55
N GLN A 99 17.25 4.55 -13.48
CA GLN A 99 16.61 4.96 -14.73
C GLN A 99 16.05 3.71 -15.42
N ILE A 100 15.26 3.90 -16.46
CA ILE A 100 14.81 2.81 -17.32
C ILE A 100 15.97 1.86 -17.67
N PHE A 101 15.67 0.56 -17.72
CA PHE A 101 16.61 -0.43 -18.25
C PHE A 101 16.32 -0.66 -19.74
N LEU A 102 17.35 -0.58 -20.57
CA LEU A 102 17.30 -0.91 -22.00
C LEU A 102 18.58 -1.61 -22.42
N ASP A 103 18.44 -2.81 -22.95
CA ASP A 103 19.50 -3.61 -23.55
C ASP A 103 19.11 -3.94 -25.00
N PRO A 104 19.62 -3.20 -26.00
CA PRO A 104 19.28 -3.41 -27.41
C PRO A 104 19.78 -4.75 -27.95
N ASP A 105 20.91 -5.26 -27.46
CA ASP A 105 21.52 -6.50 -27.94
C ASP A 105 20.69 -7.72 -27.53
N LEU A 106 20.22 -7.72 -26.28
CA LEU A 106 19.34 -8.75 -25.77
C LEU A 106 17.86 -8.50 -26.09
N LYS A 107 17.53 -7.37 -26.69
CA LYS A 107 16.15 -6.91 -26.95
C LYS A 107 15.28 -6.91 -25.69
N LEU A 108 15.86 -6.50 -24.55
CA LEU A 108 15.20 -6.44 -23.27
C LEU A 108 15.03 -4.98 -22.83
N ALA A 109 13.87 -4.69 -22.27
CA ALA A 109 13.60 -3.39 -21.68
C ALA A 109 12.75 -3.56 -20.43
N ALA A 110 12.97 -2.71 -19.42
CA ALA A 110 12.16 -2.67 -18.20
C ALA A 110 11.99 -1.24 -17.71
N CYS A 111 10.80 -0.93 -17.27
CA CYS A 111 10.44 0.33 -16.61
C CYS A 111 9.35 0.08 -15.57
N GLY A 112 9.16 1.01 -14.68
CA GLY A 112 8.13 0.91 -13.64
C GLY A 112 8.19 2.06 -12.66
N ASP A 113 7.31 2.04 -11.68
CA ASP A 113 7.28 3.04 -10.61
C ASP A 113 8.58 3.07 -9.80
N TRP A 114 9.27 1.94 -9.66
CA TRP A 114 10.58 1.84 -8.99
C TRP A 114 11.67 2.73 -9.63
N CYS A 115 11.52 3.10 -10.89
CA CYS A 115 12.46 3.98 -11.57
C CYS A 115 12.37 5.44 -11.08
N LEU A 116 11.19 5.87 -10.61
CA LEU A 116 10.88 7.27 -10.30
C LEU A 116 10.06 7.43 -9.01
N GLY A 117 10.47 6.73 -7.94
CA GLY A 117 9.97 7.02 -6.58
C GLY A 117 8.72 6.28 -6.13
N GLY A 118 8.33 5.19 -6.81
CA GLY A 118 7.28 4.27 -6.30
C GLY A 118 5.85 4.81 -6.42
N HIS A 119 5.58 5.75 -7.34
CA HIS A 119 4.27 6.36 -7.55
C HIS A 119 3.68 6.01 -8.91
N ILE A 120 2.36 6.05 -9.04
CA ILE A 120 1.64 5.80 -10.31
C ILE A 120 2.16 6.70 -11.43
N GLU A 121 2.39 7.98 -11.13
CA GLU A 121 2.98 8.94 -12.06
C GLU A 121 4.40 8.52 -12.48
N GLY A 122 5.21 8.02 -11.54
CA GLY A 122 6.56 7.50 -11.82
C GLY A 122 6.53 6.32 -12.79
N ALA A 123 5.56 5.42 -12.65
CA ALA A 123 5.36 4.32 -13.60
C ALA A 123 5.07 4.83 -15.02
N PHE A 124 4.18 5.82 -15.14
CA PHE A 124 3.83 6.43 -16.43
C PHE A 124 5.03 7.15 -17.07
N ILE A 125 5.72 7.99 -16.31
CA ILE A 125 6.88 8.77 -16.80
C ILE A 125 8.02 7.83 -17.20
N SER A 126 8.29 6.78 -16.42
CA SER A 126 9.33 5.81 -16.77
C SER A 126 9.05 5.10 -18.09
N ALA A 127 7.79 4.72 -18.34
CA ALA A 127 7.38 4.11 -19.60
C ALA A 127 7.52 5.09 -20.78
N TYR A 128 7.13 6.34 -20.58
CA TYR A 128 7.28 7.39 -21.59
C TYR A 128 8.75 7.63 -21.95
N ASN A 129 9.63 7.70 -20.95
CA ASN A 129 11.06 7.85 -21.15
C ASN A 129 11.66 6.65 -21.89
N LEU A 130 11.26 5.42 -21.51
CA LEU A 130 11.72 4.21 -22.19
C LEU A 130 11.37 4.24 -23.68
N ILE A 131 10.14 4.56 -24.05
CA ILE A 131 9.72 4.62 -25.45
C ILE A 131 10.50 5.67 -26.25
N ASN A 132 10.80 6.82 -25.66
CA ASN A 132 11.59 7.85 -26.34
C ASN A 132 13.05 7.38 -26.55
N THR A 133 13.66 6.79 -25.53
CA THR A 133 15.03 6.22 -25.65
C THR A 133 15.08 5.09 -26.69
N MET A 134 14.08 4.23 -26.73
CA MET A 134 14.01 3.17 -27.76
C MET A 134 13.92 3.74 -29.19
N LYS A 135 13.20 4.82 -29.42
CA LYS A 135 13.11 5.48 -30.72
C LYS A 135 14.48 6.06 -31.15
N GLU A 136 15.23 6.57 -30.19
CA GLU A 136 16.58 7.14 -30.47
C GLU A 136 17.63 6.04 -30.74
N CYS A 137 17.47 4.86 -30.13
CA CYS A 137 18.42 3.74 -30.28
C CYS A 137 18.13 2.82 -31.49
N VAL A 138 16.90 2.84 -32.03
CA VAL A 138 16.45 1.91 -33.10
C VAL A 138 16.32 2.61 -34.45
N LEU A 139 16.45 3.94 -34.49
CA LEU A 139 16.51 4.74 -35.70
C LEU A 139 17.97 5.08 -36.03
#